data_21354b5e667a5432595c3807b4c21a4f
#
_entry.id   21354b5e667a5432595c3807b4c21a4f
#
_cell.length_a   1.000
_cell.length_b   1.000
_cell.length_c   1.000
_cell.angle_alpha   90.00
_cell.angle_beta   90.00
_cell.angle_gamma   90.00
#
_symmetry.space_group_name_H-M   'P 1'
#
loop_
_entity.id
_entity.type
_entity.pdbx_description
1 polymer ?
#
loop_
_entity_poly.entity_id
_entity_poly.type
_entity_poly.pdbx_seq_one_letter_code
_entity_poly.pdbx_strand_id
1 'polypeptide(L)'
;RIVLRSNVVAELRRSMTDHGFLEITTPILTCSSPEGARDYLVPSRNHPGKFYALPQAPQQFKQLLMTSGFDRYFQIAPCFRDEDARADRSPGEFYQLDMEMAFASQEDVFAVLEDVLPPVFEKYGTYNTASKAPFRRISYHDAMEVYGSDKPDLRIDLVVQDATECLADCGFGPFEGQTVKAVVFSDFKATRKVIDKICADTEVQTGNKAYWFRLDENGELVGGISKFVTERKDQV
;
A
#
# COMPACT_ATOMS: atom_id res chain seq x y z
N ARG A 1 -9.24 16.08 -15.90
CA ARG A 1 -9.12 15.59 -14.52
C ARG A 1 -10.27 16.07 -13.63
N ILE A 2 -10.64 17.37 -13.62
CA ILE A 2 -11.72 17.92 -12.76
C ILE A 2 -13.07 17.24 -13.06
N VAL A 3 -13.48 17.12 -14.32
CA VAL A 3 -14.72 16.43 -14.72
C VAL A 3 -14.69 14.95 -14.31
N LEU A 4 -13.58 14.26 -14.53
CA LEU A 4 -13.40 12.86 -14.10
C LEU A 4 -13.60 12.71 -12.58
N ARG A 5 -12.94 13.56 -11.78
CA ARG A 5 -13.11 13.56 -10.32
C ARG A 5 -14.57 13.78 -9.93
N SER A 6 -15.25 14.75 -10.54
CA SER A 6 -16.67 15.03 -10.28
C SER A 6 -17.54 13.80 -10.54
N ASN A 7 -17.33 13.13 -11.67
CA ASN A 7 -18.08 11.94 -12.05
C ASN A 7 -17.81 10.75 -11.12
N VAL A 8 -16.54 10.52 -10.75
CA VAL A 8 -16.16 9.47 -9.80
C VAL A 8 -16.81 9.70 -8.44
N VAL A 9 -16.77 10.93 -7.92
CA VAL A 9 -17.40 11.28 -6.64
C VAL A 9 -18.91 11.08 -6.68
N ALA A 10 -19.57 11.48 -7.79
CA ALA A 10 -21.00 11.27 -7.97
C ALA A 10 -21.37 9.78 -7.99
N GLU A 11 -20.57 8.95 -8.66
CA GLU A 11 -20.78 7.50 -8.72
C GLU A 11 -20.59 6.85 -7.33
N LEU A 12 -19.54 7.23 -6.61
CA LEU A 12 -19.32 6.74 -5.25
C LEU A 12 -20.49 7.10 -4.33
N ARG A 13 -20.99 8.34 -4.38
CA ARG A 13 -22.16 8.74 -3.58
C ARG A 13 -23.38 7.91 -3.90
N ARG A 14 -23.67 7.73 -5.19
CA ARG A 14 -24.82 6.93 -5.61
C ARG A 14 -24.68 5.50 -5.09
N SER A 15 -23.53 4.87 -5.31
CA SER A 15 -23.29 3.50 -4.89
C SER A 15 -23.39 3.34 -3.37
N MET A 16 -22.80 4.23 -2.58
CA MET A 16 -22.91 4.20 -1.12
C MET A 16 -24.35 4.36 -0.64
N THR A 17 -25.11 5.27 -1.26
CA THR A 17 -26.53 5.48 -0.94
C THR A 17 -27.38 4.24 -1.28
N ASP A 18 -27.12 3.60 -2.43
CA ASP A 18 -27.79 2.36 -2.86
C ASP A 18 -27.52 1.19 -1.89
N HIS A 19 -26.36 1.20 -1.19
CA HIS A 19 -26.01 0.26 -0.13
C HIS A 19 -26.54 0.65 1.26
N GLY A 20 -27.42 1.64 1.33
CA GLY A 20 -28.07 2.08 2.57
C GLY A 20 -27.23 2.94 3.50
N PHE A 21 -26.14 3.52 3.00
CA PHE A 21 -25.35 4.47 3.77
C PHE A 21 -25.95 5.88 3.71
N LEU A 22 -25.91 6.57 4.84
CA LEU A 22 -26.33 7.96 4.96
C LEU A 22 -25.08 8.87 4.87
N GLU A 23 -25.11 9.83 3.93
CA GLU A 23 -24.04 10.83 3.82
C GLU A 23 -24.24 11.90 4.90
N ILE A 24 -23.29 12.03 5.82
CA ILE A 24 -23.33 13.00 6.92
C ILE A 24 -22.03 13.81 6.89
N THR A 25 -22.17 15.12 6.71
CA THR A 25 -21.06 16.07 6.75
C THR A 25 -20.70 16.41 8.19
N THR A 26 -19.43 16.30 8.52
CA THR A 26 -18.90 16.60 9.86
C THR A 26 -18.21 17.97 9.90
N PRO A 27 -18.07 18.59 11.09
CA PRO A 27 -17.40 19.88 11.23
C PRO A 27 -15.94 19.86 10.77
N ILE A 28 -15.51 20.96 10.13
CA ILE A 28 -14.12 21.16 9.69
C ILE A 28 -13.30 21.95 10.72
N LEU A 29 -13.90 22.98 11.34
CA LEU A 29 -13.26 23.68 12.46
C LEU A 29 -13.53 22.91 13.74
N THR A 30 -12.54 22.15 14.19
CA THR A 30 -12.66 21.25 15.34
C THR A 30 -11.49 21.43 16.32
N CYS A 31 -11.41 20.61 17.34
CA CYS A 31 -10.23 20.52 18.19
C CYS A 31 -9.21 19.54 17.61
N SER A 32 -7.97 19.65 18.06
CA SER A 32 -6.91 18.70 17.73
C SER A 32 -7.31 17.27 18.07
N SER A 33 -7.03 16.35 17.16
CA SER A 33 -7.27 14.92 17.31
C SER A 33 -5.95 14.16 17.08
N PRO A 34 -5.55 13.25 17.98
CA PRO A 34 -4.27 12.55 17.88
C PRO A 34 -4.33 11.41 16.86
N GLU A 35 -4.44 11.75 15.58
CA GLU A 35 -4.51 10.79 14.45
C GLU A 35 -3.13 10.38 13.88
N GLY A 36 -2.04 10.84 14.52
CA GLY A 36 -0.67 10.49 14.15
C GLY A 36 0.05 11.46 13.20
N ALA A 37 -0.66 12.38 12.53
CA ALA A 37 -0.07 13.47 11.76
C ALA A 37 -0.04 14.78 12.56
N ARG A 38 0.65 15.80 12.03
CA ARG A 38 0.55 17.16 12.57
C ARG A 38 -0.72 17.84 12.07
N ASP A 39 -1.33 18.65 12.95
CA ASP A 39 -2.53 19.40 12.63
C ASP A 39 -2.21 20.70 11.89
N TYR A 40 -3.03 21.07 10.91
CA TYR A 40 -3.13 22.46 10.48
C TYR A 40 -3.98 23.23 11.48
N LEU A 41 -3.43 24.35 12.00
CA LEU A 41 -4.08 25.16 13.02
C LEU A 41 -4.68 26.44 12.44
N VAL A 42 -5.89 26.78 12.87
CA VAL A 42 -6.56 28.02 12.53
C VAL A 42 -6.70 28.88 13.80
N PRO A 43 -6.06 30.05 13.89
CA PRO A 43 -6.17 30.92 15.07
C PRO A 43 -7.61 31.37 15.31
N SER A 44 -8.05 31.31 16.57
CA SER A 44 -9.37 31.83 16.95
C SER A 44 -9.33 33.34 17.20
N ARG A 45 -10.07 34.10 16.41
CA ARG A 45 -10.20 35.54 16.60
C ARG A 45 -10.92 35.90 17.92
N ASN A 46 -11.90 35.08 18.32
CA ASN A 46 -12.74 35.32 19.49
C ASN A 46 -12.07 34.90 20.81
N HIS A 47 -11.04 34.05 20.74
CA HIS A 47 -10.34 33.53 21.90
C HIS A 47 -8.81 33.65 21.68
N PRO A 48 -8.18 34.78 22.03
CA PRO A 48 -6.76 34.97 21.86
C PRO A 48 -5.93 33.85 22.50
N GLY A 49 -4.94 33.34 21.78
CA GLY A 49 -4.09 32.24 22.21
C GLY A 49 -4.70 30.85 22.05
N LYS A 50 -5.94 30.72 21.52
CA LYS A 50 -6.57 29.45 21.19
C LYS A 50 -6.64 29.24 19.68
N PHE A 51 -6.72 27.97 19.28
CA PHE A 51 -6.72 27.53 17.88
C PHE A 51 -7.82 26.48 17.67
N TYR A 52 -8.37 26.48 16.47
CA TYR A 52 -9.05 25.33 15.90
C TYR A 52 -8.02 24.48 15.16
N ALA A 53 -8.27 23.19 15.04
CA ALA A 53 -7.54 22.31 14.15
C ALA A 53 -8.41 21.93 12.95
N LEU A 54 -7.79 21.74 11.77
CA LEU A 54 -8.45 21.12 10.64
C LEU A 54 -8.42 19.59 10.82
N PRO A 55 -9.49 18.85 10.42
CA PRO A 55 -9.57 17.42 10.70
C PRO A 55 -8.57 16.61 9.88
N GLN A 56 -7.86 15.72 10.53
CA GLN A 56 -7.03 14.70 9.86
C GLN A 56 -7.88 13.58 9.27
N ALA A 57 -9.00 13.27 9.91
CA ALA A 57 -10.08 12.38 9.51
C ALA A 57 -11.30 12.65 10.42
N PRO A 58 -12.53 12.30 10.03
CA PRO A 58 -13.73 12.49 10.86
C PRO A 58 -13.92 11.41 11.93
N GLN A 59 -12.85 10.82 12.45
CA GLN A 59 -12.86 9.61 13.29
C GLN A 59 -13.75 9.73 14.53
N GLN A 60 -13.62 10.80 15.29
CA GLN A 60 -14.42 10.99 16.50
C GLN A 60 -15.91 11.17 16.19
N PHE A 61 -16.22 11.91 15.13
CA PHE A 61 -17.61 12.16 14.74
C PHE A 61 -18.31 10.91 14.26
N LYS A 62 -17.67 10.09 13.43
CA LYS A 62 -18.29 8.85 12.93
C LYS A 62 -18.52 7.84 14.06
N GLN A 63 -17.63 7.76 15.05
CA GLN A 63 -17.86 6.94 16.25
C GLN A 63 -19.05 7.43 17.05
N LEU A 64 -19.20 8.75 17.23
CA LEU A 64 -20.38 9.33 17.89
C LEU A 64 -21.67 9.05 17.11
N LEU A 65 -21.63 9.07 15.78
CA LEU A 65 -22.78 8.71 14.94
C LEU A 65 -23.18 7.24 15.16
N MET A 66 -22.23 6.31 15.18
CA MET A 66 -22.51 4.90 15.48
C MET A 66 -23.16 4.71 16.86
N THR A 67 -22.63 5.36 17.90
CA THR A 67 -23.22 5.30 19.25
C THR A 67 -24.57 6.00 19.37
N SER A 68 -24.90 6.90 18.43
CA SER A 68 -26.18 7.60 18.36
C SER A 68 -27.24 6.83 17.54
N GLY A 69 -26.93 5.62 17.06
CA GLY A 69 -27.86 4.77 16.35
C GLY A 69 -27.89 4.92 14.82
N PHE A 70 -26.85 5.52 14.23
CA PHE A 70 -26.67 5.51 12.77
C PHE A 70 -25.90 4.27 12.37
N ASP A 71 -26.54 3.31 11.74
CA ASP A 71 -25.93 2.01 11.44
C ASP A 71 -24.95 2.04 10.26
N ARG A 72 -25.15 2.96 9.32
CA ARG A 72 -24.31 3.08 8.12
C ARG A 72 -24.11 4.56 7.78
N TYR A 73 -22.89 5.01 7.93
CA TYR A 73 -22.45 6.37 7.63
C TYR A 73 -21.42 6.36 6.52
N PHE A 74 -21.44 7.38 5.66
CA PHE A 74 -20.31 7.73 4.81
C PHE A 74 -20.19 9.25 4.62
N GLN A 75 -19.03 9.67 4.15
CA GLN A 75 -18.75 11.05 3.77
C GLN A 75 -17.62 11.07 2.71
N ILE A 76 -17.69 11.99 1.76
CA ILE A 76 -16.50 12.38 0.98
C ILE A 76 -15.80 13.45 1.82
N ALA A 77 -14.97 12.99 2.76
CA ALA A 77 -14.43 13.81 3.84
C ALA A 77 -13.18 14.59 3.40
N PRO A 78 -13.15 15.92 3.52
CA PRO A 78 -11.90 16.67 3.41
C PRO A 78 -11.02 16.36 4.62
N CYS A 79 -9.77 15.98 4.36
CA CYS A 79 -8.78 15.62 5.36
C CYS A 79 -7.51 16.45 5.17
N PHE A 80 -6.91 16.82 6.29
CA PHE A 80 -5.77 17.73 6.34
C PHE A 80 -4.67 17.14 7.23
N ARG A 81 -3.45 16.99 6.69
CA ARG A 81 -2.30 16.49 7.45
C ARG A 81 -1.08 17.32 7.11
N ASP A 82 -0.49 17.99 8.10
CA ASP A 82 0.73 18.79 7.93
C ASP A 82 1.94 17.85 7.96
N GLU A 83 2.15 17.17 6.86
CA GLU A 83 3.24 16.23 6.63
C GLU A 83 4.00 16.61 5.37
N ASP A 84 5.25 16.16 5.27
CA ASP A 84 6.05 16.36 4.08
C ASP A 84 5.38 15.69 2.87
N ALA A 85 5.17 16.47 1.82
CA ALA A 85 4.60 15.98 0.58
C ALA A 85 5.52 14.91 -0.04
N ARG A 86 4.99 13.70 -0.25
CA ARG A 86 5.68 12.65 -1.01
C ARG A 86 5.16 12.65 -2.43
N ALA A 87 6.04 12.38 -3.38
CA ALA A 87 5.71 12.42 -4.82
C ALA A 87 4.53 11.50 -5.22
N ASP A 88 4.30 10.44 -4.44
CA ASP A 88 3.29 9.42 -4.65
C ASP A 88 2.04 9.57 -3.75
N ARG A 89 2.03 10.59 -2.86
CA ARG A 89 0.98 10.75 -1.85
C ARG A 89 0.44 12.17 -1.81
N SER A 90 -0.63 12.32 -1.01
CA SER A 90 -1.38 13.53 -0.82
C SER A 90 -0.52 14.75 -0.43
N PRO A 91 -0.81 15.93 -0.97
CA PRO A 91 -0.13 17.19 -0.68
C PRO A 91 -0.59 17.86 0.65
N GLY A 92 -1.00 17.12 1.66
CA GLY A 92 -1.47 17.65 2.94
C GLY A 92 -2.99 17.92 2.99
N GLU A 93 -3.64 18.23 1.87
CA GLU A 93 -5.11 18.27 1.72
C GLU A 93 -5.57 17.19 0.74
N PHE A 94 -6.49 16.32 1.16
CA PHE A 94 -7.04 15.26 0.34
C PHE A 94 -8.46 14.91 0.77
N TYR A 95 -9.13 14.06 -0.02
CA TYR A 95 -10.47 13.59 0.27
C TYR A 95 -10.47 12.08 0.48
N GLN A 96 -11.20 11.63 1.47
CA GLN A 96 -11.44 10.21 1.72
C GLN A 96 -12.91 9.89 1.40
N LEU A 97 -13.13 8.73 0.77
CA LEU A 97 -14.40 8.03 0.94
C LEU A 97 -14.32 7.40 2.32
N ASP A 98 -14.84 8.10 3.32
CA ASP A 98 -14.87 7.65 4.71
C ASP A 98 -16.20 6.98 4.99
N MET A 99 -16.19 5.82 5.63
CA MET A 99 -17.39 5.09 5.98
C MET A 99 -17.26 4.42 7.34
N GLU A 100 -18.38 4.18 7.99
CA GLU A 100 -18.48 3.44 9.25
C GLU A 100 -19.76 2.60 9.24
N MET A 101 -19.66 1.39 9.81
CA MET A 101 -20.78 0.46 9.92
C MET A 101 -20.90 -0.04 11.36
N ALA A 102 -22.09 0.02 11.93
CA ALA A 102 -22.39 -0.60 13.21
C ALA A 102 -22.67 -2.10 13.03
N PHE A 103 -22.35 -2.89 14.06
CA PHE A 103 -22.62 -4.34 14.12
C PHE A 103 -22.02 -5.14 12.95
N ALA A 104 -20.96 -4.64 12.34
CA ALA A 104 -20.32 -5.21 11.17
C ALA A 104 -19.04 -5.98 11.52
N SER A 105 -18.80 -7.09 10.84
CA SER A 105 -17.54 -7.80 10.82
C SER A 105 -16.59 -7.23 9.75
N GLN A 106 -15.36 -7.70 9.73
CA GLN A 106 -14.41 -7.37 8.67
C GLN A 106 -14.94 -7.74 7.28
N GLU A 107 -15.58 -8.90 7.15
CA GLU A 107 -16.12 -9.39 5.88
C GLU A 107 -17.28 -8.53 5.37
N ASP A 108 -18.10 -7.97 6.27
CA ASP A 108 -19.16 -7.06 5.89
C ASP A 108 -18.61 -5.77 5.27
N VAL A 109 -17.51 -5.25 5.83
CA VAL A 109 -16.82 -4.07 5.27
C VAL A 109 -16.20 -4.41 3.90
N PHE A 110 -15.57 -5.57 3.78
CA PHE A 110 -15.01 -6.00 2.50
C PHE A 110 -16.07 -6.18 1.42
N ALA A 111 -17.21 -6.76 1.76
CA ALA A 111 -18.33 -6.94 0.81
C ALA A 111 -18.79 -5.58 0.25
N VAL A 112 -18.95 -4.56 1.09
CA VAL A 112 -19.30 -3.21 0.61
C VAL A 112 -18.23 -2.64 -0.33
N LEU A 113 -16.95 -2.78 0.00
CA LEU A 113 -15.87 -2.29 -0.86
C LEU A 113 -15.81 -3.04 -2.21
N GLU A 114 -16.06 -4.34 -2.18
CA GLU A 114 -16.08 -5.19 -3.38
C GLU A 114 -17.27 -4.91 -4.29
N ASP A 115 -18.36 -4.37 -3.76
CA ASP A 115 -19.51 -3.94 -4.55
C ASP A 115 -19.36 -2.48 -5.06
N VAL A 116 -18.74 -1.60 -4.26
CA VAL A 116 -18.66 -0.16 -4.57
C VAL A 116 -17.52 0.19 -5.52
N LEU A 117 -16.33 -0.42 -5.33
CA LEU A 117 -15.12 0.00 -6.06
C LEU A 117 -15.03 -0.53 -7.50
N PRO A 118 -15.31 -1.80 -7.82
CA PRO A 118 -15.12 -2.32 -9.18
C PRO A 118 -15.90 -1.55 -10.25
N PRO A 119 -17.18 -1.19 -10.07
CA PRO A 119 -17.92 -0.41 -11.08
C PRO A 119 -17.30 0.97 -11.37
N VAL A 120 -16.68 1.59 -10.37
CA VAL A 120 -15.97 2.88 -10.56
C VAL A 120 -14.73 2.68 -11.43
N PHE A 121 -13.95 1.64 -11.18
CA PHE A 121 -12.77 1.34 -11.99
C PHE A 121 -13.14 0.88 -13.40
N GLU A 122 -14.17 0.09 -13.57
CA GLU A 122 -14.67 -0.32 -14.89
C GLU A 122 -15.14 0.87 -15.72
N LYS A 123 -15.84 1.82 -15.11
CA LYS A 123 -16.43 2.97 -15.80
C LYS A 123 -15.43 4.09 -16.10
N TYR A 124 -14.46 4.31 -15.21
CA TYR A 124 -13.58 5.46 -15.24
C TYR A 124 -12.09 5.12 -15.34
N GLY A 125 -11.72 3.87 -15.15
CA GLY A 125 -10.34 3.40 -15.28
C GLY A 125 -9.86 3.42 -16.72
N THR A 126 -8.54 3.53 -16.88
CA THR A 126 -7.88 3.50 -18.20
C THR A 126 -7.28 2.12 -18.51
N TYR A 127 -7.30 1.22 -17.56
CA TYR A 127 -6.80 -0.15 -17.72
C TYR A 127 -7.95 -1.11 -17.99
N ASN A 128 -7.76 -2.00 -18.95
CA ASN A 128 -8.77 -3.01 -19.33
C ASN A 128 -8.92 -4.14 -18.29
N THR A 129 -8.07 -4.14 -17.25
CA THR A 129 -8.02 -5.18 -16.23
C THR A 129 -8.20 -4.56 -14.84
N ALA A 130 -9.40 -4.07 -14.54
CA ALA A 130 -9.76 -3.77 -13.16
C ALA A 130 -9.91 -5.08 -12.37
N SER A 131 -9.43 -5.09 -11.12
CA SER A 131 -9.67 -6.22 -10.23
C SER A 131 -11.17 -6.44 -10.05
N LYS A 132 -11.62 -7.69 -10.22
CA LYS A 132 -13.01 -8.09 -9.99
C LYS A 132 -13.15 -8.63 -8.57
N ALA A 133 -14.35 -8.49 -8.02
CA ALA A 133 -14.70 -9.15 -6.77
C ALA A 133 -14.81 -10.69 -6.96
N PRO A 134 -14.46 -11.51 -5.94
CA PRO A 134 -13.85 -11.11 -4.68
C PRO A 134 -12.39 -10.70 -4.87
N PHE A 135 -11.95 -9.66 -4.16
CA PHE A 135 -10.55 -9.23 -4.20
C PHE A 135 -9.63 -10.27 -3.54
N ARG A 136 -8.41 -10.41 -4.08
CA ARG A 136 -7.39 -11.25 -3.46
C ARG A 136 -7.09 -10.78 -2.04
N ARG A 137 -7.14 -11.70 -1.08
CA ARG A 137 -6.75 -11.46 0.31
C ARG A 137 -5.26 -11.74 0.46
N ILE A 138 -4.52 -10.80 0.96
CA ILE A 138 -3.08 -10.94 1.25
C ILE A 138 -2.90 -10.54 2.72
N SER A 139 -2.32 -11.45 3.52
CA SER A 139 -2.00 -11.13 4.91
C SER A 139 -0.88 -10.09 4.96
N TYR A 140 -0.78 -9.34 6.06
CA TYR A 140 0.36 -8.42 6.25
C TYR A 140 1.70 -9.18 6.21
N HIS A 141 1.75 -10.35 6.82
CA HIS A 141 2.92 -11.21 6.79
C HIS A 141 3.32 -11.56 5.34
N ASP A 142 2.37 -12.06 4.54
CA ASP A 142 2.66 -12.40 3.14
C ASP A 142 3.02 -11.17 2.30
N ALA A 143 2.38 -10.02 2.56
CA ALA A 143 2.71 -8.77 1.88
C ALA A 143 4.18 -8.38 2.13
N MET A 144 4.67 -8.51 3.35
CA MET A 144 6.04 -8.17 3.70
C MET A 144 7.05 -9.24 3.25
N GLU A 145 6.74 -10.53 3.44
CA GLU A 145 7.66 -11.63 3.12
C GLU A 145 7.79 -11.89 1.61
N VAL A 146 6.68 -11.79 0.87
CA VAL A 146 6.65 -12.15 -0.55
C VAL A 146 6.86 -10.92 -1.46
N TYR A 147 6.38 -9.76 -1.05
CA TYR A 147 6.45 -8.55 -1.89
C TYR A 147 7.34 -7.44 -1.31
N GLY A 148 7.77 -7.56 -0.05
CA GLY A 148 8.61 -6.56 0.60
C GLY A 148 7.90 -5.23 0.86
N SER A 149 6.57 -5.21 0.85
CA SER A 149 5.77 -3.98 0.95
C SER A 149 4.39 -4.26 1.52
N ASP A 150 3.90 -3.37 2.37
CA ASP A 150 2.51 -3.36 2.85
C ASP A 150 1.49 -2.96 1.75
N LYS A 151 1.97 -2.60 0.56
CA LYS A 151 1.18 -2.20 -0.61
C LYS A 151 1.73 -2.84 -1.88
N PRO A 152 1.63 -4.17 -2.02
CA PRO A 152 2.18 -4.87 -3.16
C PRO A 152 1.52 -4.45 -4.47
N ASP A 153 2.34 -4.17 -5.48
CA ASP A 153 1.86 -3.98 -6.85
C ASP A 153 1.83 -5.32 -7.58
N LEU A 154 0.64 -5.92 -7.65
CA LEU A 154 0.44 -7.25 -8.26
C LEU A 154 0.57 -7.28 -9.80
N ARG A 155 0.87 -6.14 -10.44
CA ARG A 155 1.22 -6.08 -11.87
C ARG A 155 2.67 -6.47 -12.11
N ILE A 156 3.47 -6.51 -11.04
CA ILE A 156 4.88 -6.89 -11.08
C ILE A 156 4.99 -8.34 -10.61
N ASP A 157 5.47 -9.22 -11.49
CA ASP A 157 5.60 -10.65 -11.22
C ASP A 157 6.86 -11.01 -10.40
N LEU A 158 7.60 -10.01 -9.91
CA LEU A 158 8.76 -10.22 -9.06
C LEU A 158 8.32 -10.45 -7.62
N VAL A 159 8.66 -11.62 -7.10
CA VAL A 159 8.39 -12.01 -5.71
C VAL A 159 9.68 -12.36 -4.99
N VAL A 160 9.72 -12.04 -3.71
CA VAL A 160 10.78 -12.45 -2.81
C VAL A 160 10.55 -13.91 -2.42
N GLN A 161 11.58 -14.74 -2.56
CA GLN A 161 11.55 -16.15 -2.20
C GLN A 161 12.50 -16.42 -1.02
N ASP A 162 12.15 -17.36 -0.16
CA ASP A 162 13.05 -17.82 0.87
C ASP A 162 14.03 -18.85 0.27
N ALA A 163 15.29 -18.46 0.20
CA ALA A 163 16.38 -19.28 -0.33
C ALA A 163 17.31 -19.81 0.80
N THR A 164 16.90 -19.67 2.05
CA THR A 164 17.73 -20.02 3.22
C THR A 164 18.14 -21.48 3.18
N GLU A 165 17.18 -22.39 2.93
CA GLU A 165 17.41 -23.83 2.93
C GLU A 165 18.45 -24.27 1.88
N CYS A 166 18.46 -23.62 0.71
CA CYS A 166 19.38 -23.96 -0.36
C CYS A 166 20.70 -23.16 -0.36
N LEU A 167 20.76 -22.02 0.30
CA LEU A 167 21.92 -21.11 0.21
C LEU A 167 22.66 -20.85 1.53
N ALA A 168 22.07 -21.07 2.71
CA ALA A 168 22.71 -20.74 3.99
C ALA A 168 24.05 -21.47 4.20
N ASP A 169 24.15 -22.74 3.77
CA ASP A 169 25.32 -23.57 3.94
C ASP A 169 26.10 -23.81 2.63
N CYS A 170 26.01 -22.92 1.67
CA CYS A 170 26.71 -23.06 0.40
C CYS A 170 28.23 -22.72 0.46
N GLY A 171 28.77 -22.48 1.66
CA GLY A 171 30.17 -22.11 1.87
C GLY A 171 30.49 -20.66 1.52
N PHE A 172 29.47 -19.83 1.33
CA PHE A 172 29.61 -18.38 1.18
C PHE A 172 29.41 -17.70 2.53
N GLY A 173 30.49 -17.31 3.20
CA GLY A 173 30.48 -16.79 4.56
C GLY A 173 29.38 -15.75 4.89
N PRO A 174 29.05 -14.78 4.00
CA PRO A 174 27.97 -13.84 4.25
C PRO A 174 26.58 -14.47 4.42
N PHE A 175 26.37 -15.72 4.00
CA PHE A 175 25.08 -16.43 4.13
C PHE A 175 25.04 -17.38 5.33
N GLU A 176 26.19 -17.70 5.92
CA GLU A 176 26.26 -18.65 7.03
C GLU A 176 25.44 -18.19 8.22
N GLY A 177 24.46 -19.02 8.62
CA GLY A 177 23.58 -18.73 9.76
C GLY A 177 22.63 -17.55 9.57
N GLN A 178 22.46 -17.05 8.32
CA GLN A 178 21.57 -15.94 8.00
C GLN A 178 20.34 -16.43 7.24
N THR A 179 19.25 -15.67 7.36
CA THR A 179 18.10 -15.81 6.45
C THR A 179 18.47 -15.22 5.10
N VAL A 180 18.38 -16.04 4.05
CA VAL A 180 18.71 -15.64 2.68
C VAL A 180 17.43 -15.50 1.87
N LYS A 181 17.19 -14.31 1.34
CA LYS A 181 16.06 -14.03 0.45
C LYS A 181 16.57 -13.84 -0.97
N ALA A 182 15.79 -14.29 -1.94
CA ALA A 182 16.13 -14.19 -3.36
C ALA A 182 15.00 -13.57 -4.17
N VAL A 183 15.36 -12.86 -5.24
CA VAL A 183 14.43 -12.40 -6.27
C VAL A 183 14.94 -12.91 -7.60
N VAL A 184 14.11 -13.63 -8.34
CA VAL A 184 14.46 -14.22 -9.63
C VAL A 184 13.95 -13.32 -10.75
N PHE A 185 14.85 -12.92 -11.64
CA PHE A 185 14.53 -12.15 -12.84
C PHE A 185 14.56 -13.08 -14.05
N SER A 186 13.41 -13.46 -14.55
CA SER A 186 13.29 -14.22 -15.81
C SER A 186 13.59 -13.30 -16.99
N ASP A 187 14.33 -13.80 -17.99
CA ASP A 187 14.65 -13.08 -19.23
C ASP A 187 15.40 -11.74 -19.07
N PHE A 188 16.03 -11.53 -17.93
CA PHE A 188 16.78 -10.30 -17.66
C PHE A 188 18.17 -10.33 -18.31
N LYS A 189 18.26 -9.77 -19.52
CA LYS A 189 19.52 -9.65 -20.27
C LYS A 189 20.24 -8.36 -19.90
N ALA A 190 21.07 -8.41 -18.87
CA ALA A 190 21.87 -7.26 -18.43
C ALA A 190 23.37 -7.58 -18.45
N THR A 191 24.19 -6.55 -18.66
CA THR A 191 25.63 -6.66 -18.49
C THR A 191 26.00 -6.78 -17.02
N ARG A 192 27.14 -7.39 -16.71
CA ARG A 192 27.68 -7.48 -15.35
C ARG A 192 27.66 -6.12 -14.63
N LYS A 193 28.08 -5.06 -15.33
CA LYS A 193 28.12 -3.70 -14.76
C LYS A 193 26.75 -3.21 -14.30
N VAL A 194 25.68 -3.54 -15.03
CA VAL A 194 24.30 -3.17 -14.65
C VAL A 194 23.87 -3.95 -13.42
N ILE A 195 24.16 -5.25 -13.35
CA ILE A 195 23.80 -6.09 -12.20
C ILE A 195 24.57 -5.66 -10.95
N ASP A 196 25.88 -5.44 -11.06
CA ASP A 196 26.72 -4.95 -9.96
C ASP A 196 26.20 -3.59 -9.44
N LYS A 197 25.71 -2.73 -10.33
CA LYS A 197 25.06 -1.47 -9.93
C LYS A 197 23.75 -1.69 -9.17
N ILE A 198 22.91 -2.61 -9.63
CA ILE A 198 21.65 -2.95 -8.91
C ILE A 198 21.99 -3.43 -7.49
N CYS A 199 22.98 -4.30 -7.32
CA CYS A 199 23.41 -4.77 -6.02
C CYS A 199 23.90 -3.62 -5.12
N ALA A 200 24.70 -2.71 -5.67
CA ALA A 200 25.19 -1.53 -4.94
C ALA A 200 24.06 -0.57 -4.56
N ASP A 201 23.11 -0.30 -5.47
CA ASP A 201 21.95 0.54 -5.20
C ASP A 201 21.04 -0.10 -4.12
N THR A 202 20.90 -1.43 -4.14
CA THR A 202 20.18 -2.19 -3.10
C THR A 202 20.84 -2.02 -1.73
N GLU A 203 22.16 -2.15 -1.65
CA GLU A 203 22.89 -1.94 -0.38
C GLU A 203 22.69 -0.54 0.17
N VAL A 204 22.72 0.49 -0.69
CA VAL A 204 22.48 1.88 -0.30
C VAL A 204 21.05 2.10 0.23
N GLN A 205 20.06 1.46 -0.38
CA GLN A 205 18.66 1.66 -0.01
C GLN A 205 18.22 0.84 1.19
N THR A 206 18.75 -0.37 1.35
CA THR A 206 18.27 -1.33 2.36
C THR A 206 19.24 -1.50 3.53
N GLY A 207 20.50 -1.09 3.39
CA GLY A 207 21.58 -1.38 4.33
C GLY A 207 22.10 -2.82 4.26
N ASN A 208 21.52 -3.67 3.39
CA ASN A 208 21.91 -5.08 3.23
C ASN A 208 22.60 -5.30 1.91
N LYS A 209 23.67 -6.09 1.93
CA LYS A 209 24.39 -6.48 0.71
C LYS A 209 23.56 -7.43 -0.14
N ALA A 210 23.44 -7.13 -1.43
CA ALA A 210 22.89 -8.03 -2.42
C ALA A 210 24.01 -8.71 -3.20
N TYR A 211 23.81 -9.97 -3.52
CA TYR A 211 24.72 -10.78 -4.32
C TYR A 211 23.94 -11.39 -5.47
N TRP A 212 24.62 -11.80 -6.54
CA TRP A 212 23.96 -12.32 -7.70
C TRP A 212 24.72 -13.49 -8.34
N PHE A 213 23.98 -14.30 -9.05
CA PHE A 213 24.46 -15.27 -10.05
C PHE A 213 23.39 -15.38 -11.14
N ARG A 214 23.73 -15.95 -12.27
CA ARG A 214 22.79 -16.15 -13.37
C ARG A 214 23.08 -17.47 -14.09
N LEU A 215 22.10 -17.99 -14.78
CA LEU A 215 22.27 -19.05 -15.76
C LEU A 215 22.74 -18.43 -17.10
N ASP A 216 23.70 -19.08 -17.75
CA ASP A 216 24.09 -18.74 -19.11
C ASP A 216 23.22 -19.48 -20.15
N GLU A 217 23.53 -19.32 -21.45
CA GLU A 217 22.78 -19.97 -22.54
C GLU A 217 22.88 -21.51 -22.54
N ASN A 218 23.85 -22.08 -21.85
CA ASN A 218 24.05 -23.52 -21.68
C ASN A 218 23.41 -24.02 -20.37
N GLY A 219 22.78 -23.15 -19.60
CA GLY A 219 22.22 -23.46 -18.29
C GLY A 219 23.27 -23.60 -17.20
N GLU A 220 24.48 -23.07 -17.37
CA GLU A 220 25.54 -23.10 -16.35
C GLU A 220 25.50 -21.84 -15.48
N LEU A 221 25.75 -22.01 -14.17
CA LEU A 221 25.79 -20.90 -13.21
C LEU A 221 27.06 -20.07 -13.39
N VAL A 222 26.90 -18.80 -13.72
CA VAL A 222 28.02 -17.89 -13.98
C VAL A 222 27.84 -16.54 -13.23
N GLY A 223 28.98 -15.92 -12.96
CA GLY A 223 29.05 -14.58 -12.38
C GLY A 223 28.84 -14.54 -10.87
N GLY A 224 29.11 -13.39 -10.26
CA GLY A 224 28.91 -13.12 -8.84
C GLY A 224 29.42 -14.23 -7.91
N ILE A 225 28.48 -14.83 -7.18
CA ILE A 225 28.76 -15.90 -6.21
C ILE A 225 28.57 -17.31 -6.78
N SER A 226 28.45 -17.47 -8.11
CA SER A 226 28.14 -18.76 -8.77
C SER A 226 29.02 -19.92 -8.31
N LYS A 227 30.31 -19.68 -8.05
CA LYS A 227 31.29 -20.72 -7.61
C LYS A 227 30.87 -21.40 -6.27
N PHE A 228 30.10 -20.75 -5.45
CA PHE A 228 29.62 -21.30 -4.17
C PHE A 228 28.29 -22.05 -4.32
N VAL A 229 27.59 -21.83 -5.44
CA VAL A 229 26.23 -22.34 -5.67
C VAL A 229 26.20 -23.48 -6.69
N THR A 230 27.30 -23.70 -7.42
CA THR A 230 27.38 -24.67 -8.51
C THR A 230 27.01 -26.10 -8.09
N GLU A 231 27.40 -26.52 -6.88
CA GLU A 231 27.10 -27.87 -6.39
C GLU A 231 25.60 -28.03 -6.01
N ARG A 232 24.85 -26.94 -5.93
CA ARG A 232 23.42 -26.89 -5.57
C ARG A 232 22.54 -26.42 -6.73
N LYS A 233 23.04 -26.49 -7.95
CA LYS A 233 22.38 -26.01 -9.17
C LYS A 233 20.94 -26.50 -9.31
N ASP A 234 20.67 -27.75 -8.92
CA ASP A 234 19.33 -28.35 -9.02
C ASP A 234 18.36 -27.89 -7.89
N GLN A 235 18.85 -27.12 -6.93
CA GLN A 235 18.07 -26.61 -5.79
C GLN A 235 17.81 -25.10 -5.90
N VAL A 236 18.46 -24.43 -6.83
CA VAL A 236 18.44 -22.98 -7.05
C VAL A 236 17.92 -22.68 -8.45
#